data_2377e121a07c32cd7a709358287a146e
#
_entry.id   2377e121a07c32cd7a709358287a146e
#
_cell.length_a   1.000
_cell.length_b   1.000
_cell.length_c   1.000
_cell.angle_alpha   90.00
_cell.angle_beta   90.00
_cell.angle_gamma   90.00
#
_symmetry.space_group_name_H-M   'P 1'
#
loop_
_entity.id
_entity.type
_entity.pdbx_description
1 polymer ?
#
loop_
_entity_poly.entity_id
_entity_poly.type
_entity_poly.pdbx_seq_one_letter_code
_entity_poly.pdbx_strand_id
1 'polypeptide(L)'
;MNGDRCGRLIFCEVIMKKGDIGKGIIGESYFPDSAYIEHDGEKVLIKKGIPGQMVEFVITKKKKGKLEGRVLNIIEKSELEDNEEPCVHYEICGGCTYQTLSYENQLKLKDNQLRVLMEGATDKDFVWEGVIPSPKYLAYRNKMEFSFGDERKDGELALGMHKKGSHYDIVNVFGCKIVDSDFTKILELTLNFFSKRKVSYFHKNTHTGFLRHLLIRRSEYSGEILVSLVTTSSFGFVEDPNTLLEPSVLGVDEEILIKEWADYIKEETDRGILNGSIGGILHTKNDSYADAVLNQGTTLLYGKDYIIERLNGLDFKITPFSFFQTNSKGAEVLYNVAGKYLGDTAGKSVFDLYSGTGTIAQLLASESEKVYGVEIVEEAVEAAIENAENNGLNNCEFIAGDVLKVVDTLGFSPDIIILDPPRDGIHPKALPKILEFGAKRIVYISCKPTSFVRDLKVMEAAGYRMEKCVGVDMF
;
A
#
# COMPACT_ATOMS: atom_id res chain seq x y z
N MET A 1 -45.21 44.29 46.76
CA MET A 1 -44.33 43.10 47.01
C MET A 1 -44.11 42.42 45.65
N ASN A 2 -43.05 42.79 45.01
CA ASN A 2 -42.68 42.29 43.70
C ASN A 2 -41.73 41.10 43.87
N GLY A 3 -42.16 39.96 43.42
CA GLY A 3 -41.33 38.77 43.38
C GLY A 3 -40.64 38.65 42.00
N ASP A 4 -39.36 38.87 42.01
CA ASP A 4 -38.47 38.65 40.86
C ASP A 4 -38.49 37.17 40.47
N ARG A 5 -38.98 36.86 39.27
CA ARG A 5 -38.82 35.58 38.63
C ARG A 5 -37.50 35.65 37.84
N CYS A 6 -36.45 35.15 38.48
CA CYS A 6 -35.16 34.85 37.79
C CYS A 6 -35.42 33.74 36.76
N GLY A 7 -35.42 34.11 35.48
CA GLY A 7 -35.53 33.17 34.37
C GLY A 7 -34.21 32.34 34.28
N ARG A 8 -34.27 31.06 34.65
CA ARG A 8 -33.23 30.11 34.32
C ARG A 8 -33.21 29.94 32.80
N LEU A 9 -32.14 30.41 32.15
CA LEU A 9 -31.78 30.01 30.80
C LEU A 9 -31.46 28.51 30.85
N ILE A 10 -32.33 27.68 30.33
CA ILE A 10 -32.04 26.26 30.11
C ILE A 10 -31.26 26.23 28.81
N PHE A 11 -29.93 26.08 28.90
CA PHE A 11 -29.10 25.67 27.76
C PHE A 11 -29.54 24.25 27.40
N CYS A 12 -30.28 24.11 26.32
CA CYS A 12 -30.56 22.82 25.72
C CYS A 12 -29.25 22.42 24.99
N GLU A 13 -28.43 21.57 25.61
CA GLU A 13 -27.31 20.93 24.91
C GLU A 13 -27.93 20.13 23.76
N VAL A 14 -27.68 20.58 22.54
CA VAL A 14 -28.09 19.84 21.33
C VAL A 14 -27.12 18.68 21.15
N ILE A 15 -27.46 17.56 21.75
CA ILE A 15 -26.68 16.33 21.61
C ILE A 15 -26.87 15.76 20.20
N MET A 16 -25.81 15.77 19.37
CA MET A 16 -25.86 15.23 18.00
C MET A 16 -26.20 13.73 17.98
N LYS A 17 -26.98 13.32 16.99
CA LYS A 17 -27.41 11.94 16.73
C LYS A 17 -26.97 11.48 15.34
N LYS A 18 -27.02 10.18 15.10
CA LYS A 18 -26.80 9.62 13.77
C LYS A 18 -27.78 10.25 12.76
N GLY A 19 -27.24 10.76 11.65
CA GLY A 19 -27.97 11.45 10.60
C GLY A 19 -27.95 12.96 10.70
N ASP A 20 -27.61 13.54 11.87
CA ASP A 20 -27.50 14.99 12.02
C ASP A 20 -26.35 15.54 11.17
N ILE A 21 -26.59 16.72 10.61
CA ILE A 21 -25.61 17.46 9.80
C ILE A 21 -25.11 18.64 10.61
N GLY A 22 -23.79 18.84 10.60
CA GLY A 22 -23.12 19.96 11.25
C GLY A 22 -22.09 20.61 10.34
N LYS A 23 -21.59 21.77 10.78
CA LYS A 23 -20.45 22.46 10.14
C LYS A 23 -19.39 22.71 11.18
N GLY A 24 -18.12 22.66 10.76
CA GLY A 24 -17.02 22.96 11.67
C GLY A 24 -15.67 22.88 11.00
N ILE A 25 -14.67 23.40 11.70
CA ILE A 25 -13.27 23.38 11.24
C ILE A 25 -12.64 22.06 11.70
N ILE A 26 -11.94 21.42 10.76
CA ILE A 26 -11.13 20.24 11.07
C ILE A 26 -9.93 20.68 11.88
N GLY A 27 -9.78 20.16 13.08
CA GLY A 27 -8.65 20.38 13.97
C GLY A 27 -7.42 19.54 13.58
N GLU A 28 -6.58 19.26 14.56
CA GLU A 28 -5.37 18.44 14.34
C GLU A 28 -5.72 17.05 13.80
N SER A 29 -4.85 16.57 12.91
CA SER A 29 -4.94 15.23 12.37
C SER A 29 -4.00 14.27 13.08
N TYR A 30 -4.45 13.02 13.19
CA TYR A 30 -3.76 11.93 13.86
C TYR A 30 -3.54 10.77 12.89
N PHE A 31 -2.46 10.07 13.07
CA PHE A 31 -2.13 8.93 12.22
C PHE A 31 -3.22 7.83 12.29
N PRO A 32 -3.60 7.20 11.16
CA PRO A 32 -3.11 7.45 9.79
C PRO A 32 -3.84 8.60 9.06
N ASP A 33 -5.10 8.86 9.33
CA ASP A 33 -5.96 9.77 8.56
C ASP A 33 -7.15 10.31 9.36
N SER A 34 -7.06 10.32 10.68
CA SER A 34 -8.13 10.74 11.57
C SER A 34 -7.93 12.18 12.02
N ALA A 35 -9.03 12.93 12.14
CA ALA A 35 -9.04 14.27 12.72
C ALA A 35 -10.33 14.50 13.53
N TYR A 36 -10.37 15.52 14.36
CA TYR A 36 -11.57 15.87 15.11
C TYR A 36 -12.12 17.23 14.67
N ILE A 37 -13.44 17.31 14.63
CA ILE A 37 -14.17 18.57 14.58
C ILE A 37 -14.76 18.81 15.95
N GLU A 38 -14.60 20.02 16.49
CA GLU A 38 -15.35 20.46 17.67
C GLU A 38 -16.61 21.18 17.20
N HIS A 39 -17.76 20.67 17.63
CA HIS A 39 -19.07 21.22 17.29
C HIS A 39 -19.98 21.17 18.52
N ASP A 40 -20.43 22.32 18.97
CA ASP A 40 -21.28 22.50 20.15
C ASP A 40 -20.79 21.76 21.42
N GLY A 41 -19.46 21.76 21.61
CA GLY A 41 -18.82 21.10 22.77
C GLY A 41 -18.62 19.57 22.61
N GLU A 42 -19.11 18.97 21.55
CA GLU A 42 -18.87 17.56 21.23
C GLU A 42 -17.70 17.40 20.22
N LYS A 43 -16.86 16.35 20.40
CA LYS A 43 -15.81 16.00 19.44
C LYS A 43 -16.31 14.94 18.46
N VAL A 44 -16.26 15.27 17.17
CA VAL A 44 -16.65 14.36 16.08
C VAL A 44 -15.39 13.87 15.36
N LEU A 45 -15.15 12.57 15.36
CA LEU A 45 -14.07 11.94 14.62
C LEU A 45 -14.40 11.91 13.13
N ILE A 46 -13.53 12.49 12.32
CA ILE A 46 -13.60 12.52 10.86
C ILE A 46 -12.40 11.77 10.29
N LYS A 47 -12.58 11.05 9.20
CA LYS A 47 -11.50 10.44 8.43
C LYS A 47 -11.17 11.25 7.18
N LYS A 48 -9.86 11.27 6.83
CA LYS A 48 -9.33 11.92 5.61
C LYS A 48 -9.58 13.43 5.55
N GLY A 49 -9.74 14.09 6.69
CA GLY A 49 -9.84 15.53 6.76
C GLY A 49 -8.47 16.20 6.84
N ILE A 50 -8.34 17.37 6.21
CA ILE A 50 -7.12 18.20 6.28
C ILE A 50 -7.31 19.26 7.36
N PRO A 51 -6.38 19.42 8.33
CA PRO A 51 -6.47 20.45 9.34
C PRO A 51 -6.70 21.84 8.74
N GLY A 52 -7.63 22.59 9.32
CA GLY A 52 -7.98 23.94 8.85
C GLY A 52 -9.11 23.97 7.82
N GLN A 53 -9.53 22.85 7.23
CA GLN A 53 -10.72 22.84 6.36
C GLN A 53 -11.98 23.19 7.13
N MET A 54 -12.81 24.11 6.61
CA MET A 54 -14.20 24.28 7.02
C MET A 54 -15.07 23.30 6.24
N VAL A 55 -15.74 22.40 6.91
CA VAL A 55 -16.51 21.34 6.27
C VAL A 55 -17.95 21.26 6.77
N GLU A 56 -18.81 20.77 5.90
CA GLU A 56 -20.11 20.21 6.28
C GLU A 56 -19.96 18.70 6.45
N PHE A 57 -20.44 18.17 7.57
CA PHE A 57 -20.31 16.75 7.89
C PHE A 57 -21.63 16.16 8.36
N VAL A 58 -21.77 14.84 8.26
CA VAL A 58 -22.91 14.08 8.79
C VAL A 58 -22.42 13.08 9.83
N ILE A 59 -23.15 12.93 10.93
CA ILE A 59 -22.90 11.91 11.93
C ILE A 59 -23.30 10.54 11.37
N THR A 60 -22.33 9.66 11.24
CA THR A 60 -22.54 8.29 10.73
C THR A 60 -22.75 7.29 11.86
N LYS A 61 -22.17 7.54 13.04
CA LYS A 61 -22.24 6.62 14.17
C LYS A 61 -22.09 7.37 15.50
N LYS A 62 -22.84 6.91 16.51
CA LYS A 62 -22.68 7.27 17.91
C LYS A 62 -22.56 6.00 18.74
N LYS A 63 -21.42 5.80 19.43
CA LYS A 63 -21.19 4.63 20.30
C LYS A 63 -20.44 5.05 21.55
N LYS A 64 -21.00 4.75 22.72
CA LYS A 64 -20.40 5.06 24.03
C LYS A 64 -19.94 6.52 24.17
N GLY A 65 -20.77 7.48 23.73
CA GLY A 65 -20.47 8.92 23.79
C GLY A 65 -19.50 9.43 22.72
N LYS A 66 -18.91 8.56 21.89
CA LYS A 66 -18.05 8.96 20.76
C LYS A 66 -18.86 9.13 19.50
N LEU A 67 -18.66 10.27 18.81
CA LEU A 67 -19.28 10.57 17.54
C LEU A 67 -18.27 10.30 16.41
N GLU A 68 -18.72 9.59 15.38
CA GLU A 68 -18.00 9.42 14.12
C GLU A 68 -18.80 10.09 13.01
N GLY A 69 -18.14 10.89 12.20
CA GLY A 69 -18.77 11.60 11.09
C GLY A 69 -18.07 11.34 9.75
N ARG A 70 -18.71 11.79 8.68
CA ARG A 70 -18.17 11.79 7.33
C ARG A 70 -18.37 13.18 6.73
N VAL A 71 -17.34 13.71 6.10
CA VAL A 71 -17.40 14.97 5.35
C VAL A 71 -18.37 14.80 4.18
N LEU A 72 -19.29 15.72 4.05
CA LEU A 72 -20.21 15.83 2.91
C LEU A 72 -19.65 16.80 1.87
N ASN A 73 -19.26 17.98 2.31
CA ASN A 73 -18.75 19.05 1.46
C ASN A 73 -17.61 19.79 2.17
N ILE A 74 -16.60 20.21 1.40
CA ILE A 74 -15.58 21.18 1.83
C ILE A 74 -16.14 22.57 1.51
N ILE A 75 -16.40 23.39 2.53
CA ILE A 75 -16.92 24.75 2.39
C ILE A 75 -15.77 25.71 2.08
N GLU A 76 -14.68 25.58 2.85
CA GLU A 76 -13.44 26.36 2.64
C GLU A 76 -12.24 25.42 2.73
N LYS A 77 -11.30 25.60 1.82
CA LYS A 77 -10.03 24.83 1.82
C LYS A 77 -9.14 25.28 2.98
N SER A 78 -8.27 24.40 3.42
CA SER A 78 -7.21 24.72 4.36
C SER A 78 -6.12 25.54 3.67
N GLU A 79 -5.42 26.40 4.41
CA GLU A 79 -4.21 27.06 3.96
C GLU A 79 -3.07 26.09 3.60
N LEU A 80 -3.15 24.83 4.10
CA LEU A 80 -2.22 23.77 3.75
C LEU A 80 -2.44 23.24 2.32
N GLU A 81 -3.61 23.50 1.72
CA GLU A 81 -3.97 23.03 0.39
C GLU A 81 -3.45 23.98 -0.70
N ASP A 82 -2.15 24.04 -0.82
CA ASP A 82 -1.37 24.94 -1.66
C ASP A 82 -0.86 24.31 -2.97
N ASN A 83 -1.25 23.05 -3.26
CA ASN A 83 -0.91 22.44 -4.54
C ASN A 83 -1.89 22.88 -5.64
N GLU A 84 -1.40 23.70 -6.58
CA GLU A 84 -2.20 24.23 -7.69
C GLU A 84 -2.52 23.17 -8.76
N GLU A 85 -1.73 22.09 -8.83
CA GLU A 85 -1.87 21.04 -9.83
C GLU A 85 -2.07 19.65 -9.19
N PRO A 86 -3.13 19.40 -8.43
CA PRO A 86 -3.41 18.05 -7.92
C PRO A 86 -3.68 17.07 -9.07
N CYS A 87 -3.68 15.78 -8.77
CA CYS A 87 -4.08 14.77 -9.74
C CYS A 87 -5.52 15.03 -10.22
N VAL A 88 -5.75 14.99 -11.52
CA VAL A 88 -7.07 15.23 -12.14
C VAL A 88 -8.16 14.27 -11.64
N HIS A 89 -7.77 13.11 -11.09
CA HIS A 89 -8.69 12.11 -10.54
C HIS A 89 -8.86 12.23 -9.02
N TYR A 90 -8.22 13.20 -8.36
CA TYR A 90 -8.15 13.25 -6.88
C TYR A 90 -9.52 13.25 -6.20
N GLU A 91 -10.51 13.92 -6.75
CA GLU A 91 -11.85 14.01 -6.15
C GLU A 91 -12.65 12.70 -6.26
N ILE A 92 -12.39 11.92 -7.31
CA ILE A 92 -13.15 10.72 -7.64
C ILE A 92 -12.41 9.42 -7.30
N CYS A 93 -11.09 9.38 -7.49
CA CYS A 93 -10.26 8.21 -7.21
C CYS A 93 -9.97 8.04 -5.72
N GLY A 94 -10.08 6.80 -5.22
CA GLY A 94 -9.80 6.47 -3.81
C GLY A 94 -8.32 6.31 -3.46
N GLY A 95 -7.39 6.49 -4.42
CA GLY A 95 -5.99 6.09 -4.26
C GLY A 95 -5.13 7.04 -3.40
N CYS A 96 -5.42 8.35 -3.37
CA CYS A 96 -4.58 9.34 -2.68
C CYS A 96 -5.38 10.13 -1.64
N THR A 97 -4.68 10.61 -0.60
CA THR A 97 -5.33 11.37 0.50
C THR A 97 -4.96 12.85 0.48
N TYR A 98 -3.73 13.22 0.11
CA TYR A 98 -3.19 14.57 0.33
C TYR A 98 -2.72 15.28 -0.95
N GLN A 99 -3.30 14.97 -2.10
CA GLN A 99 -2.88 15.54 -3.40
C GLN A 99 -3.10 17.06 -3.53
N THR A 100 -3.93 17.65 -2.69
CA THR A 100 -4.15 19.12 -2.66
C THR A 100 -3.10 19.87 -1.86
N LEU A 101 -2.26 19.17 -1.10
CA LEU A 101 -1.12 19.74 -0.37
C LEU A 101 0.13 19.69 -1.25
N SER A 102 0.98 20.74 -1.16
CA SER A 102 2.37 20.65 -1.63
C SER A 102 3.09 19.50 -0.93
N TYR A 103 4.14 18.97 -1.54
CA TYR A 103 4.90 17.87 -0.93
C TYR A 103 5.51 18.27 0.42
N GLU A 104 5.92 19.53 0.58
CA GLU A 104 6.41 20.07 1.84
C GLU A 104 5.33 20.01 2.94
N ASN A 105 4.10 20.44 2.63
CA ASN A 105 3.00 20.40 3.59
C ASN A 105 2.54 18.96 3.89
N GLN A 106 2.63 18.03 2.91
CA GLN A 106 2.41 16.60 3.17
C GLN A 106 3.41 16.07 4.19
N LEU A 107 4.71 16.39 4.06
CA LEU A 107 5.75 15.96 5.00
C LEU A 107 5.54 16.54 6.39
N LYS A 108 5.24 17.83 6.51
CA LYS A 108 4.93 18.47 7.80
C LYS A 108 3.75 17.81 8.50
N LEU A 109 2.69 17.49 7.74
CA LEU A 109 1.51 16.81 8.27
C LEU A 109 1.85 15.40 8.78
N LYS A 110 2.59 14.62 7.99
CA LYS A 110 3.04 13.27 8.34
C LYS A 110 3.98 13.30 9.55
N ASP A 111 4.89 14.27 9.60
CA ASP A 111 5.82 14.46 10.72
C ASP A 111 5.05 14.70 12.03
N ASN A 112 4.13 15.64 12.04
CA ASN A 112 3.32 15.93 13.23
C ASN A 112 2.49 14.70 13.67
N GLN A 113 1.84 14.02 12.72
CA GLN A 113 1.04 12.82 13.02
C GLN A 113 1.87 11.70 13.65
N LEU A 114 3.05 11.43 13.09
CA LEU A 114 3.94 10.37 13.58
C LEU A 114 4.57 10.76 14.91
N ARG A 115 5.03 12.00 15.06
CA ARG A 115 5.62 12.51 16.30
C ARG A 115 4.63 12.39 17.46
N VAL A 116 3.42 12.88 17.31
CA VAL A 116 2.36 12.79 18.34
C VAL A 116 2.05 11.34 18.68
N LEU A 117 2.02 10.46 17.69
CA LEU A 117 1.79 9.02 17.91
C LEU A 117 2.92 8.38 18.72
N MET A 118 4.18 8.72 18.42
CA MET A 118 5.34 8.15 19.11
C MET A 118 5.51 8.72 20.53
N GLU A 119 5.32 10.02 20.72
CA GLU A 119 5.30 10.68 22.03
C GLU A 119 4.21 10.09 22.94
N GLY A 120 3.07 9.72 22.39
CA GLY A 120 2.00 9.03 23.13
C GLY A 120 2.20 7.53 23.35
N ALA A 121 3.23 6.92 22.76
CA ALA A 121 3.48 5.49 22.84
C ALA A 121 4.30 5.06 24.05
N THR A 122 5.16 5.93 24.58
CA THR A 122 6.09 5.67 25.68
C THR A 122 6.25 6.89 26.57
N ASP A 123 6.50 6.66 27.86
CA ASP A 123 6.89 7.71 28.83
C ASP A 123 8.42 7.87 28.93
N LYS A 124 9.20 7.11 28.13
CA LYS A 124 10.66 7.15 28.12
C LYS A 124 11.16 8.13 27.07
N ASP A 125 12.28 8.79 27.37
CA ASP A 125 12.93 9.69 26.41
C ASP A 125 13.46 8.92 25.20
N PHE A 126 13.22 9.47 24.01
CA PHE A 126 13.76 9.02 22.74
C PHE A 126 14.03 10.21 21.81
N VAL A 127 14.83 10.00 20.77
CA VAL A 127 15.11 11.03 19.76
C VAL A 127 14.16 10.86 18.58
N TRP A 128 13.30 11.84 18.34
CA TRP A 128 12.54 11.95 17.11
C TRP A 128 13.39 12.67 16.06
N GLU A 129 13.68 12.00 14.92
CA GLU A 129 14.55 12.51 13.86
C GLU A 129 13.76 13.10 12.67
N GLY A 130 12.43 13.26 12.81
CA GLY A 130 11.57 13.82 11.76
C GLY A 130 11.13 12.80 10.72
N VAL A 131 10.67 13.31 9.56
CA VAL A 131 10.30 12.48 8.40
C VAL A 131 11.25 12.79 7.24
N ILE A 132 11.96 11.76 6.79
CA ILE A 132 12.85 11.84 5.63
C ILE A 132 12.00 11.78 4.36
N PRO A 133 12.15 12.74 3.43
CA PRO A 133 11.40 12.76 2.19
C PRO A 133 11.77 11.62 1.24
N SER A 134 10.83 11.21 0.41
CA SER A 134 11.12 10.37 -0.75
C SER A 134 11.91 11.16 -1.79
N PRO A 135 12.98 10.61 -2.37
CA PRO A 135 13.70 11.27 -3.47
C PRO A 135 12.82 11.49 -4.72
N LYS A 136 11.74 10.71 -4.84
CA LYS A 136 10.78 10.78 -5.93
C LYS A 136 9.37 10.67 -5.34
N TYR A 137 8.60 11.74 -5.39
CA TYR A 137 7.25 11.81 -4.81
C TYR A 137 6.13 11.79 -5.87
N LEU A 138 6.47 11.94 -7.14
CA LEU A 138 5.62 11.71 -8.30
C LEU A 138 6.21 10.59 -9.15
N ALA A 139 5.39 9.83 -9.85
CA ALA A 139 5.79 8.69 -10.67
C ALA A 139 6.72 7.69 -9.93
N TYR A 140 6.57 7.61 -8.60
CA TYR A 140 7.43 6.80 -7.73
C TYR A 140 7.01 5.33 -7.70
N ARG A 141 5.75 5.06 -8.00
CA ARG A 141 5.15 3.75 -7.78
C ARG A 141 5.49 2.80 -8.93
N ASN A 142 6.21 1.74 -8.60
CA ASN A 142 6.73 0.76 -9.55
C ASN A 142 5.83 -0.48 -9.76
N LYS A 143 4.71 -0.59 -9.02
CA LYS A 143 3.70 -1.66 -9.17
C LYS A 143 2.30 -1.11 -8.99
N MET A 144 1.40 -1.42 -9.92
CA MET A 144 -0.03 -1.15 -9.79
C MET A 144 -0.86 -2.37 -10.19
N GLU A 145 -1.97 -2.51 -9.51
CA GLU A 145 -3.02 -3.47 -9.79
C GLU A 145 -4.28 -2.67 -10.11
N PHE A 146 -4.59 -2.55 -11.39
CA PHE A 146 -5.80 -1.88 -11.85
C PHE A 146 -6.94 -2.89 -11.95
N SER A 147 -8.14 -2.51 -11.56
CA SER A 147 -9.32 -3.37 -11.61
C SER A 147 -10.16 -3.06 -12.86
N PHE A 148 -10.68 -4.11 -13.48
CA PHE A 148 -11.78 -3.97 -14.42
C PHE A 148 -13.11 -3.80 -13.68
N GLY A 149 -14.03 -3.06 -14.26
CA GLY A 149 -15.34 -2.79 -13.69
C GLY A 149 -16.14 -1.80 -14.53
N ASP A 150 -17.03 -1.08 -13.88
CA ASP A 150 -17.74 0.07 -14.45
C ASP A 150 -17.72 1.26 -13.47
N GLU A 151 -17.89 2.47 -13.98
CA GLU A 151 -17.93 3.67 -13.14
C GLU A 151 -19.27 3.82 -12.40
N ARG A 152 -20.31 3.22 -12.94
CA ARG A 152 -21.67 3.15 -12.43
C ARG A 152 -22.29 1.85 -12.91
N LYS A 153 -23.17 1.30 -12.11
CA LYS A 153 -23.85 0.04 -12.41
C LYS A 153 -24.39 0.02 -13.84
N ASP A 154 -24.06 -1.05 -14.56
CA ASP A 154 -24.42 -1.29 -15.96
C ASP A 154 -23.86 -0.21 -16.93
N GLY A 155 -22.73 0.41 -16.57
CA GLY A 155 -22.00 1.39 -17.38
C GLY A 155 -21.07 0.77 -18.42
N GLU A 156 -20.28 1.61 -19.06
CA GLU A 156 -19.23 1.16 -19.96
C GLU A 156 -18.08 0.49 -19.20
N LEU A 157 -17.37 -0.42 -19.86
CA LEU A 157 -16.19 -1.06 -19.29
C LEU A 157 -15.17 0.00 -18.88
N ALA A 158 -14.76 -0.05 -17.64
CA ALA A 158 -13.71 0.77 -17.05
C ALA A 158 -12.53 -0.09 -16.61
N LEU A 159 -11.33 0.51 -16.61
CA LEU A 159 -10.12 -0.11 -16.09
C LEU A 159 -9.33 0.94 -15.31
N GLY A 160 -9.15 0.73 -14.01
CA GLY A 160 -8.48 1.73 -13.19
C GLY A 160 -8.55 1.44 -11.70
N MET A 161 -8.94 2.43 -10.92
CA MET A 161 -8.95 2.36 -9.46
C MET A 161 -10.37 2.48 -8.90
N HIS A 162 -10.57 1.95 -7.71
CA HIS A 162 -11.84 2.13 -7.01
C HIS A 162 -12.17 3.59 -6.78
N LYS A 163 -13.43 3.94 -7.03
CA LYS A 163 -13.99 5.26 -6.75
C LYS A 163 -14.00 5.53 -5.25
N LYS A 164 -13.74 6.76 -4.87
CA LYS A 164 -13.72 7.20 -3.46
C LYS A 164 -15.05 6.89 -2.79
N GLY A 165 -15.00 6.07 -1.74
CA GLY A 165 -16.18 5.67 -0.98
C GLY A 165 -17.04 4.56 -1.60
N SER A 166 -16.63 3.99 -2.73
CA SER A 166 -17.25 2.80 -3.34
C SER A 166 -16.28 1.62 -3.33
N HIS A 167 -16.84 0.42 -3.17
CA HIS A 167 -16.10 -0.85 -3.30
C HIS A 167 -16.35 -1.54 -4.65
N TYR A 168 -17.25 -1.01 -5.44
CA TYR A 168 -17.70 -1.61 -6.71
C TYR A 168 -17.28 -0.76 -7.92
N ASP A 169 -17.49 0.55 -7.83
CA ASP A 169 -17.31 1.46 -8.95
C ASP A 169 -15.81 1.65 -9.24
N ILE A 170 -15.44 1.53 -10.51
CA ILE A 170 -14.07 1.69 -11.02
C ILE A 170 -14.02 2.95 -11.88
N VAL A 171 -13.01 3.78 -11.66
CA VAL A 171 -12.76 4.98 -12.47
C VAL A 171 -11.48 4.82 -13.27
N ASN A 172 -11.52 5.20 -14.54
CA ASN A 172 -10.34 5.27 -15.37
C ASN A 172 -9.37 6.31 -14.80
N VAL A 173 -8.08 5.96 -14.71
CA VAL A 173 -7.07 6.82 -14.07
C VAL A 173 -5.94 7.22 -15.04
N PHE A 174 -6.31 7.60 -16.26
CA PHE A 174 -5.37 8.13 -17.24
C PHE A 174 -4.70 9.40 -16.70
N GLY A 175 -3.37 9.47 -16.77
CA GLY A 175 -2.60 10.59 -16.19
C GLY A 175 -2.48 10.55 -14.67
N CYS A 176 -2.59 9.37 -14.04
CA CYS A 176 -2.29 9.18 -12.62
C CYS A 176 -0.86 9.67 -12.29
N LYS A 177 -0.72 10.59 -11.33
CA LYS A 177 0.56 11.23 -11.02
C LYS A 177 1.53 10.37 -10.20
N ILE A 178 1.07 9.30 -9.54
CA ILE A 178 1.95 8.47 -8.69
C ILE A 178 2.66 7.34 -9.44
N VAL A 179 2.25 7.06 -10.69
CA VAL A 179 2.91 6.08 -11.58
C VAL A 179 3.57 6.76 -12.77
N ASP A 180 4.55 6.09 -13.37
CA ASP A 180 5.10 6.52 -14.66
C ASP A 180 4.01 6.52 -15.74
N SER A 181 4.12 7.41 -16.74
CA SER A 181 3.16 7.52 -17.83
C SER A 181 2.98 6.22 -18.64
N ASP A 182 3.97 5.34 -18.62
CA ASP A 182 3.91 4.03 -19.27
C ASP A 182 2.76 3.17 -18.75
N PHE A 183 2.50 3.23 -17.42
CA PHE A 183 1.37 2.51 -16.81
C PHE A 183 0.05 2.95 -17.39
N THR A 184 -0.17 4.25 -17.50
CA THR A 184 -1.45 4.79 -17.98
C THR A 184 -1.64 4.59 -19.47
N LYS A 185 -0.56 4.57 -20.27
CA LYS A 185 -0.61 4.22 -21.70
C LYS A 185 -0.99 2.75 -21.90
N ILE A 186 -0.37 1.82 -21.16
CA ILE A 186 -0.71 0.39 -21.22
C ILE A 186 -2.14 0.15 -20.74
N LEU A 187 -2.57 0.86 -19.69
CA LEU A 187 -3.95 0.85 -19.20
C LEU A 187 -4.93 1.24 -20.31
N GLU A 188 -4.67 2.36 -21.00
CA GLU A 188 -5.51 2.87 -22.09
C GLU A 188 -5.58 1.90 -23.28
N LEU A 189 -4.44 1.37 -23.70
CA LEU A 189 -4.39 0.35 -24.76
C LEU A 189 -5.21 -0.88 -24.40
N THR A 190 -5.06 -1.39 -23.15
CA THR A 190 -5.77 -2.57 -22.69
C THR A 190 -7.28 -2.31 -22.63
N LEU A 191 -7.70 -1.17 -22.09
CA LEU A 191 -9.12 -0.80 -22.04
C LEU A 191 -9.70 -0.69 -23.46
N ASN A 192 -9.02 -0.01 -24.39
CA ASN A 192 -9.45 0.15 -25.78
C ASN A 192 -9.60 -1.19 -26.51
N PHE A 193 -8.70 -2.15 -26.23
CA PHE A 193 -8.77 -3.48 -26.83
C PHE A 193 -10.02 -4.24 -26.41
N PHE A 194 -10.31 -4.31 -25.11
CA PHE A 194 -11.43 -5.09 -24.57
C PHE A 194 -12.79 -4.39 -24.71
N SER A 195 -12.85 -3.06 -24.61
CA SER A 195 -14.10 -2.29 -24.79
C SER A 195 -14.67 -2.48 -26.18
N LYS A 196 -13.83 -2.45 -27.24
CA LYS A 196 -14.25 -2.68 -28.64
C LYS A 196 -14.81 -4.09 -28.85
N ARG A 197 -14.38 -5.07 -28.05
CA ARG A 197 -14.79 -6.47 -28.13
C ARG A 197 -15.92 -6.81 -27.17
N LYS A 198 -16.35 -5.86 -26.32
CA LYS A 198 -17.43 -6.02 -25.32
C LYS A 198 -17.19 -7.21 -24.39
N VAL A 199 -15.95 -7.45 -23.98
CA VAL A 199 -15.59 -8.54 -23.07
C VAL A 199 -16.08 -8.23 -21.68
N SER A 200 -16.71 -9.22 -21.01
CA SER A 200 -17.23 -9.07 -19.65
C SER A 200 -16.11 -8.90 -18.61
N TYR A 201 -16.41 -8.22 -17.52
CA TYR A 201 -15.55 -8.16 -16.34
C TYR A 201 -16.16 -8.94 -15.17
N PHE A 202 -15.34 -9.34 -14.20
CA PHE A 202 -15.77 -10.12 -13.04
C PHE A 202 -16.61 -9.28 -12.06
N HIS A 203 -17.85 -9.67 -11.86
CA HIS A 203 -18.77 -9.07 -10.91
C HIS A 203 -18.65 -9.70 -9.53
N LYS A 204 -18.25 -8.94 -8.54
CA LYS A 204 -18.03 -9.42 -7.16
C LYS A 204 -19.26 -10.00 -6.47
N ASN A 205 -20.48 -9.60 -6.88
CA ASN A 205 -21.72 -10.07 -6.27
C ASN A 205 -22.25 -11.36 -6.89
N THR A 206 -22.07 -11.53 -8.20
CA THR A 206 -22.54 -12.71 -8.94
C THR A 206 -21.45 -13.76 -9.13
N HIS A 207 -20.19 -13.37 -8.94
CA HIS A 207 -19.00 -14.18 -9.20
C HIS A 207 -18.92 -14.67 -10.65
N THR A 208 -19.38 -13.86 -11.58
CA THR A 208 -19.38 -14.13 -13.01
C THR A 208 -18.65 -13.05 -13.78
N GLY A 209 -18.16 -13.36 -14.98
CA GLY A 209 -17.42 -12.45 -15.85
C GLY A 209 -15.94 -12.81 -15.94
N PHE A 210 -15.25 -12.26 -16.95
CA PHE A 210 -13.93 -12.73 -17.36
C PHE A 210 -12.78 -11.84 -16.87
N LEU A 211 -12.76 -10.57 -17.25
CA LEU A 211 -11.66 -9.64 -16.92
C LEU A 211 -11.66 -9.28 -15.44
N ARG A 212 -10.52 -9.38 -14.76
CA ARG A 212 -10.40 -9.03 -13.34
C ARG A 212 -9.49 -7.85 -13.09
N HIS A 213 -8.20 -8.01 -13.41
CA HIS A 213 -7.20 -6.99 -13.11
C HIS A 213 -6.17 -6.89 -14.24
N LEU A 214 -5.52 -5.73 -14.28
CA LEU A 214 -4.30 -5.50 -15.03
C LEU A 214 -3.19 -5.14 -14.03
N LEU A 215 -2.22 -6.04 -13.88
CA LEU A 215 -1.06 -5.81 -13.04
C LEU A 215 0.09 -5.33 -13.91
N ILE A 216 0.68 -4.20 -13.54
CA ILE A 216 1.86 -3.64 -14.22
C ILE A 216 2.96 -3.44 -13.19
N ARG A 217 4.16 -3.89 -13.51
CA ARG A 217 5.41 -3.58 -12.80
C ARG A 217 6.40 -2.93 -13.74
N ARG A 218 7.16 -1.97 -13.23
CA ARG A 218 8.23 -1.31 -13.96
C ARG A 218 9.47 -1.23 -13.07
N SER A 219 10.61 -1.64 -13.60
CA SER A 219 11.89 -1.39 -12.94
C SER A 219 12.25 0.09 -13.04
N GLU A 220 12.58 0.70 -11.92
CA GLU A 220 13.12 2.07 -11.90
C GLU A 220 14.54 2.10 -12.47
N TYR A 221 15.28 1.00 -12.31
CA TYR A 221 16.67 0.87 -12.79
C TYR A 221 16.75 0.62 -14.29
N SER A 222 16.10 -0.44 -14.80
CA SER A 222 16.22 -0.83 -16.22
C SER A 222 15.16 -0.19 -17.12
N GLY A 223 14.06 0.29 -16.58
CA GLY A 223 12.89 0.74 -17.34
C GLY A 223 12.09 -0.41 -17.96
N GLU A 224 12.46 -1.68 -17.72
CA GLU A 224 11.68 -2.83 -18.19
C GLU A 224 10.33 -2.92 -17.48
N ILE A 225 9.31 -3.35 -18.22
CA ILE A 225 7.93 -3.41 -17.76
C ILE A 225 7.39 -4.83 -17.91
N LEU A 226 6.80 -5.35 -16.83
CA LEU A 226 5.98 -6.55 -16.85
C LEU A 226 4.50 -6.14 -16.86
N VAL A 227 3.74 -6.76 -17.77
CA VAL A 227 2.29 -6.58 -17.87
C VAL A 227 1.62 -7.93 -17.69
N SER A 228 0.77 -8.09 -16.68
CA SER A 228 0.00 -9.32 -16.48
C SER A 228 -1.50 -9.02 -16.52
N LEU A 229 -2.19 -9.59 -17.47
CA LEU A 229 -3.65 -9.62 -17.51
C LEU A 229 -4.15 -10.73 -16.59
N VAL A 230 -5.06 -10.39 -15.68
CA VAL A 230 -5.65 -11.35 -14.74
C VAL A 230 -7.11 -11.57 -15.11
N THR A 231 -7.48 -12.83 -15.33
CA THR A 231 -8.85 -13.21 -15.69
C THR A 231 -9.36 -14.37 -14.82
N THR A 232 -10.64 -14.67 -14.92
CA THR A 232 -11.15 -15.96 -14.45
C THR A 232 -10.75 -17.08 -15.43
N SER A 233 -10.81 -18.34 -15.01
CA SER A 233 -10.52 -19.49 -15.86
C SER A 233 -11.69 -19.90 -16.76
N SER A 234 -12.87 -19.31 -16.55
CA SER A 234 -14.05 -19.57 -17.35
C SER A 234 -14.45 -18.37 -18.17
N PHE A 235 -14.55 -18.54 -19.47
CA PHE A 235 -15.09 -17.54 -20.40
C PHE A 235 -16.62 -17.50 -20.22
N GLY A 236 -17.05 -16.93 -19.10
CA GLY A 236 -18.45 -16.74 -18.79
C GLY A 236 -18.92 -15.39 -19.28
N PHE A 237 -19.76 -15.35 -20.30
CA PHE A 237 -20.49 -14.14 -20.65
C PHE A 237 -21.53 -13.89 -19.55
N VAL A 238 -21.55 -12.69 -19.00
CA VAL A 238 -22.72 -12.22 -18.29
C VAL A 238 -23.79 -12.00 -19.35
N GLU A 239 -24.83 -12.83 -19.33
CA GLU A 239 -26.05 -12.51 -20.06
C GLU A 239 -26.61 -11.24 -19.45
N ASP A 240 -26.36 -10.10 -20.08
CA ASP A 240 -27.21 -8.93 -19.86
C ASP A 240 -28.56 -9.29 -20.44
N PRO A 241 -29.63 -9.38 -19.63
CA PRO A 241 -30.97 -9.67 -20.10
C PRO A 241 -31.49 -8.67 -21.16
N ASN A 242 -30.79 -7.56 -21.37
CA ASN A 242 -31.11 -6.53 -22.36
C ASN A 242 -30.19 -6.55 -23.59
N THR A 243 -29.11 -7.31 -23.58
CA THR A 243 -28.25 -7.53 -24.75
C THR A 243 -28.16 -9.02 -25.04
N LEU A 244 -29.14 -9.53 -25.75
CA LEU A 244 -29.17 -10.88 -26.34
C LEU A 244 -28.04 -11.01 -27.40
N LEU A 245 -26.80 -11.05 -26.97
CA LEU A 245 -25.69 -11.57 -27.76
C LEU A 245 -25.48 -13.01 -27.28
N GLU A 246 -26.04 -13.95 -28.04
CA GLU A 246 -25.80 -15.36 -27.82
C GLU A 246 -24.29 -15.65 -27.70
N PRO A 247 -23.88 -16.59 -26.84
CA PRO A 247 -22.47 -17.00 -26.67
C PRO A 247 -21.79 -17.39 -28.01
N SER A 248 -22.59 -17.79 -29.01
CA SER A 248 -22.13 -18.10 -30.37
C SER A 248 -21.61 -16.90 -31.17
N VAL A 249 -21.90 -15.66 -30.76
CA VAL A 249 -21.50 -14.45 -31.52
C VAL A 249 -20.06 -14.03 -31.24
N LEU A 250 -19.49 -14.43 -30.09
CA LEU A 250 -18.08 -14.22 -29.78
C LEU A 250 -17.25 -15.51 -29.91
N GLY A 251 -17.55 -16.45 -30.76
CA GLY A 251 -16.83 -17.71 -30.99
C GLY A 251 -15.28 -17.61 -31.03
N VAL A 252 -14.72 -16.76 -30.19
CA VAL A 252 -13.29 -16.55 -30.00
C VAL A 252 -12.86 -17.39 -28.82
N ASP A 253 -11.92 -18.29 -29.06
CA ASP A 253 -11.22 -19.04 -28.04
C ASP A 253 -10.51 -18.08 -27.06
N GLU A 254 -10.58 -18.37 -25.76
CA GLU A 254 -9.94 -17.58 -24.70
C GLU A 254 -8.45 -17.37 -24.98
N GLU A 255 -7.74 -18.43 -25.36
CA GLU A 255 -6.30 -18.39 -25.61
C GLU A 255 -5.98 -17.48 -26.82
N ILE A 256 -6.83 -17.52 -27.85
CA ILE A 256 -6.69 -16.66 -29.03
C ILE A 256 -6.90 -15.20 -28.64
N LEU A 257 -7.96 -14.88 -27.88
CA LEU A 257 -8.24 -13.51 -27.43
C LEU A 257 -7.10 -12.94 -26.59
N ILE A 258 -6.59 -13.71 -25.67
CA ILE A 258 -5.47 -13.31 -24.78
C ILE A 258 -4.20 -13.09 -25.60
N LYS A 259 -3.92 -13.96 -26.56
CA LYS A 259 -2.78 -13.80 -27.47
C LYS A 259 -2.92 -12.57 -28.34
N GLU A 260 -4.10 -12.33 -28.95
CA GLU A 260 -4.36 -11.11 -29.72
C GLU A 260 -4.16 -9.84 -28.89
N TRP A 261 -4.57 -9.86 -27.61
CA TRP A 261 -4.31 -8.74 -26.70
C TRP A 261 -2.81 -8.53 -26.48
N ALA A 262 -2.06 -9.61 -26.22
CA ALA A 262 -0.62 -9.52 -25.99
C ALA A 262 0.12 -9.00 -27.23
N ASP A 263 -0.22 -9.53 -28.41
CA ASP A 263 0.34 -9.08 -29.69
C ASP A 263 0.00 -7.59 -29.94
N TYR A 264 -1.24 -7.17 -29.67
CA TYR A 264 -1.66 -5.77 -29.79
C TYR A 264 -0.87 -4.85 -28.85
N ILE A 265 -0.71 -5.23 -27.57
CA ILE A 265 0.10 -4.44 -26.62
C ILE A 265 1.54 -4.32 -27.12
N LYS A 266 2.11 -5.44 -27.60
CA LYS A 266 3.49 -5.45 -28.11
C LYS A 266 3.65 -4.56 -29.33
N GLU A 267 2.77 -4.68 -30.31
CA GLU A 267 2.79 -3.88 -31.54
C GLU A 267 2.66 -2.38 -31.28
N GLU A 268 1.72 -1.99 -30.41
CA GLU A 268 1.50 -0.57 -30.09
C GLU A 268 2.70 0.00 -29.31
N THR A 269 3.27 -0.77 -28.38
CA THR A 269 4.42 -0.31 -27.58
C THR A 269 5.72 -0.27 -28.37
N ASP A 270 5.90 -1.14 -29.39
CA ASP A 270 7.05 -1.11 -30.29
C ASP A 270 7.12 0.16 -31.17
N ARG A 271 6.02 0.91 -31.27
CA ARG A 271 5.99 2.22 -31.93
C ARG A 271 6.70 3.33 -31.15
N GLY A 272 7.27 3.00 -30.00
CA GLY A 272 8.05 3.94 -29.19
C GLY A 272 7.19 4.90 -28.36
N ILE A 273 5.98 4.50 -28.00
CA ILE A 273 5.09 5.33 -27.17
C ILE A 273 5.46 5.29 -25.67
N LEU A 274 6.20 4.28 -25.23
CA LEU A 274 6.65 4.13 -23.84
C LEU A 274 8.01 4.82 -23.63
N ASN A 275 8.24 5.24 -22.37
CA ASN A 275 9.56 5.69 -21.92
C ASN A 275 10.49 4.49 -21.66
N GLY A 276 9.92 3.39 -21.15
CA GLY A 276 10.58 2.12 -20.94
C GLY A 276 10.35 1.13 -22.08
N SER A 277 10.51 -0.14 -21.79
CA SER A 277 10.30 -1.23 -22.76
C SER A 277 9.55 -2.40 -22.13
N ILE A 278 8.77 -3.12 -22.93
CA ILE A 278 8.10 -4.35 -22.47
C ILE A 278 9.16 -5.45 -22.28
N GLY A 279 9.39 -5.83 -21.02
CA GLY A 279 10.21 -6.97 -20.64
C GLY A 279 9.46 -8.30 -20.71
N GLY A 280 8.15 -8.28 -20.41
CA GLY A 280 7.30 -9.45 -20.50
C GLY A 280 5.81 -9.14 -20.45
N ILE A 281 5.02 -9.98 -21.14
CA ILE A 281 3.55 -9.97 -21.11
C ILE A 281 3.09 -11.35 -20.63
N LEU A 282 2.21 -11.36 -19.64
CA LEU A 282 1.76 -12.56 -18.97
C LEU A 282 0.24 -12.61 -18.89
N HIS A 283 -0.30 -13.80 -18.79
CA HIS A 283 -1.69 -14.04 -18.44
C HIS A 283 -1.76 -14.85 -17.15
N THR A 284 -2.54 -14.38 -16.18
CA THR A 284 -2.72 -15.04 -14.88
C THR A 284 -4.18 -15.40 -14.66
N LYS A 285 -4.43 -16.64 -14.26
CA LYS A 285 -5.76 -17.11 -13.84
C LYS A 285 -6.00 -16.83 -12.37
N ASN A 286 -7.21 -16.36 -12.03
CA ASN A 286 -7.64 -16.08 -10.67
C ASN A 286 -9.15 -16.32 -10.52
N ASP A 287 -9.52 -17.43 -9.93
CA ASP A 287 -10.93 -17.83 -9.68
C ASP A 287 -11.37 -17.57 -8.24
N SER A 288 -10.57 -16.86 -7.44
CA SER A 288 -10.94 -16.55 -6.06
C SER A 288 -12.17 -15.65 -6.00
N TYR A 289 -13.02 -15.88 -5.00
CA TYR A 289 -14.17 -14.97 -4.73
C TYR A 289 -13.73 -13.63 -4.18
N ALA A 290 -12.53 -13.56 -3.59
CA ALA A 290 -11.98 -12.33 -3.04
C ALA A 290 -11.53 -11.38 -4.17
N ASP A 291 -11.66 -10.08 -3.91
CA ASP A 291 -11.11 -9.03 -4.76
C ASP A 291 -9.60 -8.84 -4.47
N ALA A 292 -8.85 -9.91 -4.70
CA ALA A 292 -7.40 -9.93 -4.52
C ALA A 292 -6.76 -10.54 -5.76
N VAL A 293 -5.62 -10.02 -6.15
CA VAL A 293 -4.83 -10.57 -7.25
C VAL A 293 -4.05 -11.78 -6.72
N LEU A 294 -4.58 -12.97 -7.00
CA LEU A 294 -3.96 -14.25 -6.64
C LEU A 294 -3.43 -14.94 -7.90
N ASN A 295 -2.28 -15.57 -7.77
CA ASN A 295 -1.71 -16.40 -8.83
C ASN A 295 -2.21 -17.85 -8.68
N GLN A 296 -3.12 -18.25 -9.56
CA GLN A 296 -3.62 -19.63 -9.67
C GLN A 296 -3.17 -20.29 -10.98
N GLY A 297 -2.15 -19.76 -11.59
CA GLY A 297 -1.53 -20.21 -12.83
C GLY A 297 -1.21 -19.03 -13.73
N THR A 298 0.06 -18.91 -14.12
CA THR A 298 0.54 -17.83 -14.98
C THR A 298 1.20 -18.42 -16.23
N THR A 299 0.81 -17.90 -17.39
CA THR A 299 1.37 -18.24 -18.70
C THR A 299 2.16 -17.06 -19.23
N LEU A 300 3.38 -17.29 -19.66
CA LEU A 300 4.19 -16.30 -20.36
C LEU A 300 3.76 -16.21 -21.81
N LEU A 301 3.33 -15.02 -22.26
CA LEU A 301 2.89 -14.76 -23.63
C LEU A 301 4.01 -14.13 -24.48
N TYR A 302 4.84 -13.29 -23.86
CA TYR A 302 5.97 -12.63 -24.51
C TYR A 302 7.09 -12.34 -23.50
N GLY A 303 8.34 -12.42 -23.95
CA GLY A 303 9.52 -11.95 -23.21
C GLY A 303 9.91 -12.82 -22.02
N LYS A 304 10.07 -12.20 -20.85
CA LYS A 304 10.45 -12.82 -19.58
C LYS A 304 9.33 -12.69 -18.56
N ASP A 305 9.30 -13.57 -17.57
CA ASP A 305 8.37 -13.52 -16.44
C ASP A 305 8.91 -12.71 -15.25
N TYR A 306 10.04 -12.03 -15.42
CA TYR A 306 10.70 -11.20 -14.41
C TYR A 306 11.33 -9.95 -15.00
N ILE A 307 11.61 -8.98 -14.12
CA ILE A 307 12.47 -7.82 -14.36
C ILE A 307 13.56 -7.77 -13.31
N ILE A 308 14.63 -7.04 -13.60
CA ILE A 308 15.68 -6.76 -12.62
C ILE A 308 15.50 -5.35 -12.10
N GLU A 309 15.44 -5.22 -10.77
CA GLU A 309 15.50 -3.93 -10.08
C GLU A 309 16.85 -3.84 -9.33
N ARG A 310 17.40 -2.63 -9.24
CA ARG A 310 18.65 -2.39 -8.51
C ARG A 310 18.42 -1.46 -7.33
N LEU A 311 18.83 -1.93 -6.13
CA LEU A 311 18.82 -1.14 -4.91
C LEU A 311 20.22 -1.14 -4.27
N ASN A 312 20.75 0.04 -4.00
CA ASN A 312 22.07 0.21 -3.36
C ASN A 312 23.17 -0.65 -4.00
N GLY A 313 23.13 -0.83 -5.33
CA GLY A 313 24.13 -1.59 -6.08
C GLY A 313 23.89 -3.08 -6.22
N LEU A 314 22.92 -3.66 -5.52
CA LEU A 314 22.51 -5.07 -5.64
C LEU A 314 21.36 -5.24 -6.62
N ASP A 315 21.38 -6.31 -7.39
CA ASP A 315 20.37 -6.66 -8.37
C ASP A 315 19.36 -7.65 -7.77
N PHE A 316 18.06 -7.37 -7.96
CA PHE A 316 16.97 -8.19 -7.48
C PHE A 316 16.05 -8.61 -8.62
N LYS A 317 15.90 -9.91 -8.80
CA LYS A 317 14.93 -10.51 -9.72
C LYS A 317 13.54 -10.40 -9.13
N ILE A 318 12.62 -9.75 -9.86
CA ILE A 318 11.27 -9.47 -9.43
C ILE A 318 10.27 -10.04 -10.42
N THR A 319 9.40 -10.93 -9.97
CA THR A 319 8.25 -11.45 -10.73
C THR A 319 7.00 -10.58 -10.51
N PRO A 320 5.91 -10.75 -11.27
CA PRO A 320 4.68 -9.99 -11.05
C PRO A 320 4.14 -10.09 -9.61
N PHE A 321 4.30 -11.24 -8.97
CA PHE A 321 3.70 -11.54 -7.65
C PHE A 321 4.68 -11.44 -6.49
N SER A 322 5.99 -11.38 -6.71
CA SER A 322 6.97 -11.18 -5.63
C SER A 322 6.64 -9.94 -4.82
N PHE A 323 6.75 -10.04 -3.49
CA PHE A 323 6.77 -8.83 -2.67
C PHE A 323 8.04 -8.04 -2.95
N PHE A 324 7.89 -6.78 -3.21
CA PHE A 324 8.98 -5.81 -3.35
C PHE A 324 8.42 -4.42 -3.08
N GLN A 325 9.20 -3.55 -2.45
CA GLN A 325 8.76 -2.20 -2.13
C GLN A 325 8.32 -1.45 -3.40
N THR A 326 7.14 -0.85 -3.35
CA THR A 326 6.53 -0.23 -4.54
C THR A 326 7.08 1.17 -4.87
N ASN A 327 8.04 1.67 -4.07
CA ASN A 327 8.83 2.86 -4.32
C ASN A 327 10.31 2.49 -4.14
N SER A 328 11.00 2.18 -5.23
CA SER A 328 12.41 1.75 -5.20
C SER A 328 13.33 2.81 -4.58
N LYS A 329 13.13 4.10 -4.93
CA LYS A 329 13.97 5.18 -4.39
C LYS A 329 13.70 5.47 -2.91
N GLY A 330 12.44 5.38 -2.48
CA GLY A 330 12.08 5.42 -1.06
C GLY A 330 12.65 4.23 -0.29
N ALA A 331 12.66 3.03 -0.89
CA ALA A 331 13.23 1.83 -0.29
C ALA A 331 14.75 1.95 -0.06
N GLU A 332 15.51 2.53 -1.00
CA GLU A 332 16.93 2.82 -0.81
C GLU A 332 17.15 3.71 0.43
N VAL A 333 16.32 4.76 0.61
CA VAL A 333 16.38 5.63 1.79
C VAL A 333 16.05 4.86 3.06
N LEU A 334 14.96 4.08 3.05
CA LEU A 334 14.53 3.29 4.21
C LEU A 334 15.62 2.31 4.66
N TYR A 335 16.21 1.58 3.73
CA TYR A 335 17.24 0.58 4.04
C TYR A 335 18.56 1.21 4.47
N ASN A 336 18.94 2.36 3.91
CA ASN A 336 20.09 3.13 4.37
C ASN A 336 19.90 3.65 5.81
N VAL A 337 18.69 4.07 6.16
CA VAL A 337 18.34 4.47 7.53
C VAL A 337 18.40 3.27 8.47
N ALA A 338 17.84 2.12 8.07
CA ALA A 338 17.89 0.89 8.85
C ALA A 338 19.34 0.47 9.10
N GLY A 339 20.20 0.49 8.07
CA GLY A 339 21.64 0.23 8.20
C GLY A 339 22.33 1.15 9.20
N LYS A 340 22.06 2.47 9.14
CA LYS A 340 22.59 3.43 10.13
C LYS A 340 22.13 3.13 11.55
N TYR A 341 20.90 2.66 11.74
CA TYR A 341 20.37 2.32 13.06
C TYR A 341 20.94 1.01 13.60
N LEU A 342 21.31 0.07 12.74
CA LEU A 342 22.05 -1.14 13.14
C LEU A 342 23.44 -0.77 13.66
N GLY A 343 24.05 0.29 13.15
CA GLY A 343 25.40 0.73 13.50
C GLY A 343 26.46 -0.24 13.00
N ASP A 344 27.57 -0.36 13.71
CA ASP A 344 28.65 -1.27 13.34
C ASP A 344 28.19 -2.74 13.43
N THR A 345 28.19 -3.45 12.30
CA THR A 345 27.83 -4.88 12.19
C THR A 345 29.02 -5.76 11.89
N ALA A 346 30.24 -5.21 11.81
CA ALA A 346 31.46 -5.97 11.54
C ALA A 346 31.69 -7.05 12.62
N GLY A 347 31.90 -8.28 12.20
CA GLY A 347 32.07 -9.43 13.07
C GLY A 347 30.83 -9.79 13.92
N LYS A 348 29.64 -9.38 13.48
CA LYS A 348 28.38 -9.67 14.16
C LYS A 348 27.43 -10.50 13.32
N SER A 349 26.61 -11.28 14.01
CA SER A 349 25.49 -12.01 13.43
C SER A 349 24.23 -11.16 13.49
N VAL A 350 23.52 -11.08 12.35
CA VAL A 350 22.26 -10.32 12.21
C VAL A 350 21.15 -11.27 11.83
N PHE A 351 20.00 -11.16 12.53
CA PHE A 351 18.75 -11.81 12.12
C PHE A 351 17.85 -10.79 11.46
N ASP A 352 17.41 -11.12 10.22
CA ASP A 352 16.35 -10.44 9.48
C ASP A 352 15.08 -11.31 9.56
N LEU A 353 14.21 -10.98 10.50
CA LEU A 353 12.97 -11.73 10.71
C LEU A 353 11.82 -11.09 9.93
N TYR A 354 11.08 -11.91 9.19
CA TYR A 354 10.14 -11.52 8.14
C TYR A 354 10.86 -10.98 6.89
N SER A 355 11.91 -11.71 6.46
CA SER A 355 12.88 -11.21 5.47
C SER A 355 12.32 -11.06 4.04
N GLY A 356 11.13 -11.63 3.73
CA GLY A 356 10.58 -11.61 2.38
C GLY A 356 11.56 -12.21 1.37
N THR A 357 11.83 -11.48 0.29
CA THR A 357 12.83 -11.86 -0.73
C THR A 357 14.29 -11.53 -0.32
N GLY A 358 14.54 -11.34 0.96
CA GLY A 358 15.88 -11.16 1.52
C GLY A 358 16.54 -9.83 1.18
N THR A 359 15.78 -8.81 0.81
CA THR A 359 16.36 -7.53 0.36
C THR A 359 17.19 -6.86 1.45
N ILE A 360 16.66 -6.78 2.69
CA ILE A 360 17.36 -6.14 3.81
C ILE A 360 18.57 -6.97 4.21
N ALA A 361 18.41 -8.30 4.36
CA ALA A 361 19.50 -9.21 4.68
C ALA A 361 20.67 -9.06 3.72
N GLN A 362 20.41 -9.01 2.42
CA GLN A 362 21.44 -8.89 1.38
C GLN A 362 22.15 -7.53 1.44
N LEU A 363 21.41 -6.43 1.64
CA LEU A 363 22.01 -5.10 1.76
C LEU A 363 22.94 -4.97 2.98
N LEU A 364 22.67 -5.74 4.05
CA LEU A 364 23.49 -5.76 5.27
C LEU A 364 24.68 -6.73 5.18
N ALA A 365 24.66 -7.65 4.24
CA ALA A 365 25.66 -8.72 4.15
C ALA A 365 27.09 -8.20 3.98
N SER A 366 27.27 -7.09 3.23
CA SER A 366 28.59 -6.51 2.98
C SER A 366 29.31 -6.00 4.23
N GLU A 367 28.57 -5.68 5.28
CA GLU A 367 29.10 -5.10 6.53
C GLU A 367 29.01 -6.06 7.72
N SER A 368 28.37 -7.22 7.57
CA SER A 368 28.09 -8.18 8.64
C SER A 368 28.93 -9.45 8.49
N GLU A 369 29.21 -10.16 9.57
CA GLU A 369 29.87 -11.47 9.52
C GLU A 369 28.94 -12.49 8.87
N LYS A 370 27.71 -12.55 9.34
CA LYS A 370 26.67 -13.43 8.81
C LYS A 370 25.27 -12.85 9.00
N VAL A 371 24.42 -13.01 8.00
CA VAL A 371 23.02 -12.58 8.06
C VAL A 371 22.11 -13.79 7.85
N TYR A 372 21.14 -13.95 8.72
CA TYR A 372 20.12 -15.00 8.65
C TYR A 372 18.75 -14.37 8.37
N GLY A 373 18.14 -14.73 7.25
CA GLY A 373 16.77 -14.34 6.90
C GLY A 373 15.77 -15.43 7.26
N VAL A 374 14.67 -15.08 7.90
CA VAL A 374 13.58 -16.02 8.21
C VAL A 374 12.29 -15.50 7.57
N GLU A 375 11.68 -16.32 6.72
CA GLU A 375 10.45 -16.01 5.99
C GLU A 375 9.54 -17.25 5.91
N ILE A 376 8.22 -17.03 6.02
CA ILE A 376 7.24 -18.12 6.00
C ILE A 376 6.89 -18.58 4.59
N VAL A 377 7.03 -17.70 3.58
CA VAL A 377 6.69 -17.98 2.19
C VAL A 377 7.89 -18.62 1.50
N GLU A 378 7.78 -19.90 1.18
CA GLU A 378 8.88 -20.72 0.62
C GLU A 378 9.41 -20.14 -0.70
N GLU A 379 8.52 -19.69 -1.60
CA GLU A 379 8.89 -19.07 -2.87
C GLU A 379 9.68 -17.73 -2.68
N ALA A 380 9.42 -17.02 -1.59
CA ALA A 380 10.16 -15.82 -1.26
C ALA A 380 11.57 -16.16 -0.76
N VAL A 381 11.72 -17.24 -0.01
CA VAL A 381 13.03 -17.77 0.43
C VAL A 381 13.86 -18.25 -0.76
N GLU A 382 13.25 -18.99 -1.69
CA GLU A 382 13.92 -19.41 -2.92
C GLU A 382 14.42 -18.20 -3.73
N ALA A 383 13.58 -17.17 -3.88
CA ALA A 383 13.97 -15.92 -4.54
C ALA A 383 15.09 -15.18 -3.79
N ALA A 384 15.08 -15.22 -2.44
CA ALA A 384 16.13 -14.62 -1.63
C ALA A 384 17.49 -15.33 -1.84
N ILE A 385 17.50 -16.66 -1.91
CA ILE A 385 18.69 -17.47 -2.18
C ILE A 385 19.21 -17.15 -3.57
N GLU A 386 18.36 -17.22 -4.61
CA GLU A 386 18.74 -16.92 -6.00
C GLU A 386 19.34 -15.51 -6.12
N ASN A 387 18.72 -14.51 -5.49
CA ASN A 387 19.21 -13.13 -5.51
C ASN A 387 20.55 -12.99 -4.80
N ALA A 388 20.75 -13.64 -3.65
CA ALA A 388 22.02 -13.61 -2.93
C ALA A 388 23.16 -14.24 -3.73
N GLU A 389 22.91 -15.39 -4.37
CA GLU A 389 23.87 -16.05 -5.27
C GLU A 389 24.23 -15.14 -6.45
N ASN A 390 23.26 -14.55 -7.13
CA ASN A 390 23.46 -13.63 -8.25
C ASN A 390 24.25 -12.37 -7.85
N ASN A 391 24.11 -11.91 -6.61
CA ASN A 391 24.86 -10.80 -6.04
C ASN A 391 26.23 -11.22 -5.45
N GLY A 392 26.58 -12.51 -5.49
CA GLY A 392 27.86 -13.03 -4.96
C GLY A 392 27.97 -12.99 -3.43
N LEU A 393 26.85 -12.99 -2.72
CA LEU A 393 26.78 -12.91 -1.26
C LEU A 393 26.81 -14.32 -0.65
N ASN A 394 27.93 -14.70 -0.03
CA ASN A 394 28.12 -16.03 0.54
C ASN A 394 27.84 -16.12 2.05
N ASN A 395 27.53 -14.98 2.68
CA ASN A 395 27.28 -14.86 4.12
C ASN A 395 25.82 -14.60 4.48
N CYS A 396 24.89 -14.75 3.52
CA CYS A 396 23.45 -14.79 3.75
C CYS A 396 22.97 -16.25 3.84
N GLU A 397 22.15 -16.55 4.83
CA GLU A 397 21.46 -17.83 4.97
C GLU A 397 19.97 -17.59 5.14
N PHE A 398 19.14 -18.19 4.28
CA PHE A 398 17.70 -17.99 4.32
C PHE A 398 16.98 -19.28 4.74
N ILE A 399 16.03 -19.14 5.67
CA ILE A 399 15.31 -20.24 6.31
C ILE A 399 13.82 -20.08 6.06
N ALA A 400 13.22 -21.06 5.38
CA ALA A 400 11.76 -21.10 5.20
C ALA A 400 11.09 -21.60 6.48
N GLY A 401 10.18 -20.80 7.02
CA GLY A 401 9.38 -21.21 8.17
C GLY A 401 8.75 -20.06 8.95
N ASP A 402 7.78 -20.44 9.78
CA ASP A 402 7.15 -19.50 10.72
C ASP A 402 8.18 -19.06 11.78
N VAL A 403 8.41 -17.75 11.88
CA VAL A 403 9.32 -17.15 12.88
C VAL A 403 9.06 -17.73 14.27
N LEU A 404 7.80 -17.93 14.65
CA LEU A 404 7.41 -18.52 15.95
C LEU A 404 7.99 -19.91 16.20
N LYS A 405 8.23 -20.70 15.14
CA LYS A 405 8.77 -22.06 15.22
C LYS A 405 10.27 -22.11 14.97
N VAL A 406 10.72 -21.34 13.97
CA VAL A 406 12.15 -21.32 13.57
C VAL A 406 13.02 -20.78 14.71
N VAL A 407 12.56 -19.74 15.41
CA VAL A 407 13.24 -19.15 16.58
C VAL A 407 13.65 -20.20 17.63
N ASP A 408 12.81 -21.20 17.88
CA ASP A 408 13.10 -22.27 18.85
C ASP A 408 14.20 -23.25 18.37
N THR A 409 14.51 -23.26 17.06
CA THR A 409 15.44 -24.24 16.44
C THR A 409 16.83 -23.68 16.16
N LEU A 410 17.00 -22.37 16.20
CA LEU A 410 18.23 -21.68 15.79
C LEU A 410 19.35 -21.82 16.81
N GLY A 411 19.43 -22.55 17.78
CA GLY A 411 20.51 -22.95 18.67
C GLY A 411 21.60 -21.91 19.05
N PHE A 412 21.47 -20.66 18.59
CA PHE A 412 22.37 -19.53 18.86
C PHE A 412 21.59 -18.20 18.90
N SER A 413 22.18 -17.19 19.54
CA SER A 413 21.57 -15.85 19.66
C SER A 413 22.26 -14.87 18.74
N PRO A 414 21.52 -14.02 18.01
CA PRO A 414 22.11 -12.96 17.19
C PRO A 414 22.60 -11.80 18.06
N ASP A 415 23.57 -11.06 17.56
CA ASP A 415 23.99 -9.79 18.17
C ASP A 415 22.94 -8.70 17.94
N ILE A 416 22.32 -8.73 16.76
CA ILE A 416 21.39 -7.71 16.28
C ILE A 416 20.19 -8.38 15.59
N ILE A 417 19.00 -7.82 15.81
CA ILE A 417 17.78 -8.25 15.12
C ILE A 417 17.21 -7.07 14.33
N ILE A 418 16.82 -7.33 13.09
CA ILE A 418 15.96 -6.46 12.29
C ILE A 418 14.59 -7.11 12.13
N LEU A 419 13.55 -6.30 12.26
CA LEU A 419 12.15 -6.73 12.20
C LEU A 419 11.43 -5.88 11.16
N ASP A 420 10.90 -6.51 10.10
CA ASP A 420 10.00 -5.87 9.13
C ASP A 420 8.68 -6.66 9.04
N PRO A 421 7.88 -6.68 10.13
CA PRO A 421 6.69 -7.50 10.21
C PRO A 421 5.56 -6.97 9.31
N PRO A 422 4.55 -7.81 9.00
CA PRO A 422 3.36 -7.38 8.27
C PRO A 422 2.59 -6.28 9.01
N ARG A 423 1.62 -5.66 8.31
CA ARG A 423 0.80 -4.55 8.83
C ARG A 423 0.19 -4.76 10.21
N ASP A 424 -0.12 -5.98 10.58
CA ASP A 424 -0.68 -6.31 11.89
C ASP A 424 0.36 -6.35 13.02
N GLY A 425 1.64 -6.11 12.69
CA GLY A 425 2.76 -6.20 13.63
C GLY A 425 3.15 -7.64 13.92
N ILE A 426 3.93 -7.84 14.97
CA ILE A 426 4.42 -9.16 15.36
C ILE A 426 3.32 -9.94 16.08
N HIS A 427 3.23 -11.23 15.78
CA HIS A 427 2.27 -12.11 16.47
C HIS A 427 2.54 -12.11 17.98
N PRO A 428 1.51 -11.94 18.85
CA PRO A 428 1.71 -11.78 20.31
C PRO A 428 2.48 -12.91 21.00
N LYS A 429 2.49 -14.11 20.42
CA LYS A 429 3.28 -15.25 20.94
C LYS A 429 4.72 -15.28 20.40
N ALA A 430 4.97 -14.64 19.22
CA ALA A 430 6.31 -14.64 18.63
C ALA A 430 7.20 -13.56 19.25
N LEU A 431 6.66 -12.38 19.53
CA LEU A 431 7.47 -11.27 20.05
C LEU A 431 8.21 -11.62 21.36
N PRO A 432 7.59 -12.21 22.39
CA PRO A 432 8.32 -12.62 23.60
C PRO A 432 9.48 -13.57 23.31
N LYS A 433 9.31 -14.56 22.43
CA LYS A 433 10.37 -15.50 22.04
C LYS A 433 11.53 -14.82 21.30
N ILE A 434 11.22 -13.86 20.42
CA ILE A 434 12.24 -13.05 19.73
C ILE A 434 13.06 -12.26 20.78
N LEU A 435 12.40 -11.72 21.81
CA LEU A 435 13.08 -10.95 22.85
C LEU A 435 13.92 -11.83 23.77
N GLU A 436 13.61 -13.13 23.94
CA GLU A 436 14.40 -14.10 24.68
C GLU A 436 15.79 -14.34 24.09
N PHE A 437 16.04 -14.03 22.81
CA PHE A 437 17.39 -14.04 22.24
C PHE A 437 18.34 -13.06 22.94
N GLY A 438 17.81 -12.03 23.58
CA GLY A 438 18.61 -11.05 24.31
C GLY A 438 19.52 -10.20 23.44
N ALA A 439 19.15 -10.01 22.15
CA ALA A 439 19.91 -9.18 21.22
C ALA A 439 20.10 -7.77 21.79
N LYS A 440 21.33 -7.26 21.72
CA LYS A 440 21.66 -5.93 22.29
C LYS A 440 20.98 -4.78 21.56
N ARG A 441 20.61 -4.98 20.28
CA ARG A 441 19.98 -3.99 19.42
C ARG A 441 18.91 -4.63 18.55
N ILE A 442 17.78 -3.93 18.48
CA ILE A 442 16.67 -4.29 17.58
C ILE A 442 16.35 -3.06 16.73
N VAL A 443 16.32 -3.23 15.41
CA VAL A 443 15.77 -2.24 14.47
C VAL A 443 14.41 -2.72 14.04
N TYR A 444 13.38 -1.92 14.25
CA TYR A 444 12.00 -2.26 13.89
C TYR A 444 11.53 -1.34 12.75
N ILE A 445 11.23 -1.91 11.60
CA ILE A 445 10.61 -1.23 10.46
C ILE A 445 9.10 -1.45 10.55
N SER A 446 8.31 -0.40 10.40
CA SER A 446 6.85 -0.51 10.52
C SER A 446 6.13 0.25 9.43
N CYS A 447 5.40 -0.45 8.57
CA CYS A 447 4.48 0.16 7.60
C CYS A 447 3.15 0.62 8.24
N LYS A 448 2.87 0.24 9.52
CA LYS A 448 1.71 0.66 10.29
C LYS A 448 2.13 1.01 11.73
N PRO A 449 2.58 2.22 11.99
CA PRO A 449 3.12 2.65 13.28
C PRO A 449 2.23 2.35 14.50
N THR A 450 0.91 2.29 14.34
CA THR A 450 0.00 1.88 15.43
C THR A 450 0.19 0.43 15.88
N SER A 451 0.65 -0.47 15.02
CA SER A 451 1.02 -1.84 15.41
C SER A 451 2.33 -1.85 16.18
N PHE A 452 3.30 -1.05 15.75
CA PHE A 452 4.55 -0.85 16.48
C PHE A 452 4.31 -0.33 17.91
N VAL A 453 3.42 0.65 18.11
CA VAL A 453 3.06 1.16 19.44
C VAL A 453 2.57 0.05 20.38
N ARG A 454 1.84 -0.92 19.87
CA ARG A 454 1.42 -2.10 20.65
C ARG A 454 2.62 -2.99 20.99
N ASP A 455 3.47 -3.26 20.01
CA ASP A 455 4.61 -4.17 20.15
C ASP A 455 5.70 -3.53 21.04
N LEU A 456 5.90 -2.21 20.98
CA LEU A 456 6.81 -1.45 21.83
C LEU A 456 6.52 -1.67 23.31
N LYS A 457 5.27 -1.72 23.74
CA LYS A 457 4.89 -1.98 25.15
C LYS A 457 5.40 -3.34 25.64
N VAL A 458 5.36 -4.36 24.77
CA VAL A 458 5.88 -5.70 25.09
C VAL A 458 7.41 -5.67 25.14
N MET A 459 8.06 -4.96 24.23
CA MET A 459 9.51 -4.78 24.21
C MET A 459 9.99 -4.03 25.46
N GLU A 460 9.28 -2.99 25.87
CA GLU A 460 9.61 -2.22 27.09
C GLU A 460 9.44 -3.05 28.37
N ALA A 461 8.43 -3.92 28.41
CA ALA A 461 8.26 -4.85 29.54
C ALA A 461 9.39 -5.89 29.63
N ALA A 462 10.03 -6.20 28.51
CA ALA A 462 11.22 -7.07 28.42
C ALA A 462 12.54 -6.33 28.63
N GLY A 463 12.52 -5.03 28.97
CA GLY A 463 13.71 -4.25 29.32
C GLY A 463 14.32 -3.45 28.15
N TYR A 464 13.74 -3.51 26.93
CA TYR A 464 14.16 -2.65 25.84
C TYR A 464 13.62 -1.23 26.00
N ARG A 465 14.18 -0.30 25.28
CA ARG A 465 13.67 1.07 25.15
C ARG A 465 13.85 1.56 23.73
N MET A 466 12.94 2.39 23.26
CA MET A 466 13.13 3.12 22.02
C MET A 466 14.20 4.20 22.23
N GLU A 467 15.28 4.15 21.48
CA GLU A 467 16.33 5.18 21.54
C GLU A 467 16.10 6.28 20.52
N LYS A 468 15.69 5.90 19.33
CA LYS A 468 15.47 6.79 18.19
C LYS A 468 14.28 6.32 17.37
N CYS A 469 13.63 7.27 16.73
CA CYS A 469 12.57 7.01 15.77
C CYS A 469 12.63 8.03 14.63
N VAL A 470 12.38 7.58 13.42
CA VAL A 470 12.34 8.40 12.21
C VAL A 470 11.23 7.92 11.30
N GLY A 471 10.53 8.82 10.64
CA GLY A 471 9.64 8.49 9.53
C GLY A 471 10.43 8.47 8.21
N VAL A 472 10.06 7.57 7.30
CA VAL A 472 10.53 7.60 5.90
C VAL A 472 9.30 7.66 5.02
N ASP A 473 9.22 8.70 4.19
CA ASP A 473 8.07 8.88 3.30
C ASP A 473 8.18 7.94 2.10
N MET A 474 7.33 6.92 2.09
CA MET A 474 7.32 5.90 1.03
C MET A 474 6.22 6.14 0.00
N PHE A 475 5.13 6.87 0.40
CA PHE A 475 3.88 6.98 -0.38
C PHE A 475 3.21 8.33 -0.24
#